data_0e2d69a6463143b18d11471534191646
#
_entry.id   0e2d69a6463143b18d11471534191646
#
_cell.length_a   1.000
_cell.length_b   1.000
_cell.length_c   1.000
_cell.angle_alpha   90.00
_cell.angle_beta   90.00
_cell.angle_gamma   90.00
#
_symmetry.space_group_name_H-M   'P 1'
#
loop_
_entity.id
_entity.type
_entity.pdbx_description
1 polymer ?
#
loop_
_entity_poly.entity_id
_entity_poly.type
_entity_poly.pdbx_seq_one_letter_code
_entity_poly.pdbx_strand_id
1 'polypeptide(L)'
;MRRSVRALLDEVRVDSGHLAVAVSGGADSLALAAATAQLADRRGLTLHGLVVDHRLQADSADVAARAAKQLHGLGFAEVRVLEVDVRGPGGPEAAARKARYAALRAAVPAPDALVLLGHTRDDQAETVLLGLGRGSGPRSIAGMRRLDPPWGRPLLDVPRSVTAAACVELGLDPWQDPHNADPAYARVRLRREVLPLLEGVLQGGVAAALARTAAQLREDAEALDVLADRVLARARSGAALEVPELSAEPPAVRRRVLRRWLLGAGVAELTDAHLRAADALIGEWRGQGGVWLPGGLEVSRARGRLTVSG
;
A
#
# COMPACT_ATOMS: atom_id res chain seq x y z
N MET A 1 16.71 -4.18 -11.47
CA MET A 1 15.70 -5.06 -10.87
C MET A 1 16.30 -6.09 -9.91
N ARG A 2 17.17 -7.02 -10.32
CA ARG A 2 17.78 -8.03 -9.40
C ARG A 2 18.38 -7.43 -8.13
N ARG A 3 19.09 -6.28 -8.22
CA ARG A 3 19.61 -5.56 -7.05
C ARG A 3 18.49 -5.14 -6.10
N SER A 4 17.38 -4.64 -6.62
CA SER A 4 16.23 -4.17 -5.81
C SER A 4 15.51 -5.32 -5.12
N VAL A 5 15.32 -6.46 -5.81
CA VAL A 5 14.76 -7.68 -5.22
C VAL A 5 15.69 -8.21 -4.13
N ARG A 6 17.00 -8.30 -4.43
CA ARG A 6 18.00 -8.74 -3.44
C ARG A 6 17.98 -7.87 -2.19
N ALA A 7 18.01 -6.54 -2.35
CA ALA A 7 17.99 -5.61 -1.24
C ALA A 7 16.73 -5.75 -0.36
N LEU A 8 15.56 -6.04 -0.94
CA LEU A 8 14.37 -6.33 -0.15
C LEU A 8 14.49 -7.65 0.62
N LEU A 9 15.00 -8.70 -0.03
CA LEU A 9 15.16 -10.01 0.60
C LEU A 9 16.27 -10.04 1.65
N ASP A 10 17.22 -9.10 1.61
CA ASP A 10 18.26 -8.94 2.64
C ASP A 10 17.71 -8.24 3.91
N GLU A 11 16.63 -7.46 3.77
CA GLU A 11 15.95 -6.78 4.90
C GLU A 11 15.02 -7.72 5.68
N VAL A 12 14.62 -8.85 5.08
CA VAL A 12 13.58 -9.72 5.64
C VAL A 12 14.11 -11.13 5.77
N ARG A 13 13.89 -11.74 6.94
CA ARG A 13 14.07 -13.17 7.11
C ARG A 13 12.85 -13.91 6.59
N VAL A 14 13.06 -14.85 5.68
CA VAL A 14 12.04 -15.77 5.18
C VAL A 14 12.44 -17.18 5.67
N ASP A 15 12.15 -17.43 6.94
CA ASP A 15 12.63 -18.65 7.64
C ASP A 15 11.92 -19.92 7.12
N SER A 16 10.69 -19.78 6.62
CA SER A 16 9.95 -20.89 5.97
C SER A 16 10.56 -21.36 4.64
N GLY A 17 11.44 -20.58 4.04
CA GLY A 17 11.97 -20.86 2.71
C GLY A 17 10.97 -20.68 1.56
N HIS A 18 9.79 -20.09 1.81
CA HIS A 18 8.75 -19.88 0.81
C HIS A 18 8.63 -18.40 0.41
N LEU A 19 8.59 -18.10 -0.90
CA LEU A 19 8.44 -16.77 -1.44
C LEU A 19 7.39 -16.78 -2.56
N ALA A 20 6.41 -15.90 -2.52
CA ALA A 20 5.39 -15.79 -3.55
C ALA A 20 5.60 -14.53 -4.41
N VAL A 21 5.21 -14.61 -5.68
CA VAL A 21 5.16 -13.47 -6.61
C VAL A 21 3.75 -13.38 -7.19
N ALA A 22 3.10 -12.24 -7.02
CA ALA A 22 1.82 -11.98 -7.66
C ALA A 22 2.04 -11.51 -9.10
N VAL A 23 1.46 -12.22 -10.04
CA VAL A 23 1.65 -11.99 -11.47
C VAL A 23 0.30 -11.75 -12.17
N SER A 24 0.18 -10.62 -12.86
CA SER A 24 -0.98 -10.26 -13.67
C SER A 24 -0.83 -10.57 -15.15
N GLY A 25 0.33 -11.11 -15.56
CA GLY A 25 0.69 -11.28 -16.96
C GLY A 25 1.28 -10.02 -17.63
N GLY A 26 1.17 -8.84 -17.02
CA GLY A 26 1.77 -7.61 -17.53
C GLY A 26 3.29 -7.54 -17.29
N ALA A 27 3.96 -6.65 -18.04
CA ALA A 27 5.42 -6.55 -18.07
C ALA A 27 6.07 -6.40 -16.70
N ASP A 28 5.53 -5.53 -15.84
CA ASP A 28 6.11 -5.26 -14.52
C ASP A 28 6.13 -6.52 -13.63
N SER A 29 5.05 -7.29 -13.66
CA SER A 29 4.92 -8.49 -12.85
C SER A 29 5.73 -9.68 -13.40
N LEU A 30 5.83 -9.82 -14.72
CA LEU A 30 6.66 -10.85 -15.35
C LEU A 30 8.15 -10.56 -15.17
N ALA A 31 8.56 -9.31 -15.34
CA ALA A 31 9.94 -8.89 -15.09
C ALA A 31 10.35 -9.10 -13.62
N LEU A 32 9.43 -8.82 -12.68
CA LEU A 32 9.64 -9.13 -11.27
C LEU A 32 9.80 -10.64 -11.05
N ALA A 33 8.93 -11.44 -11.64
CA ALA A 33 8.99 -12.91 -11.52
C ALA A 33 10.33 -13.45 -12.00
N ALA A 34 10.78 -13.02 -13.20
CA ALA A 34 12.07 -13.43 -13.75
C ALA A 34 13.27 -13.00 -12.88
N ALA A 35 13.25 -11.76 -12.36
CA ALA A 35 14.30 -11.27 -11.47
C ALA A 35 14.33 -12.02 -10.14
N THR A 36 13.17 -12.46 -9.64
CA THR A 36 13.03 -13.22 -8.40
C THR A 36 13.51 -14.66 -8.58
N ALA A 37 13.13 -15.31 -9.68
CA ALA A 37 13.53 -16.68 -9.99
C ALA A 37 15.06 -16.86 -9.96
N GLN A 38 15.79 -15.94 -10.60
CA GLN A 38 17.25 -15.97 -10.62
C GLN A 38 17.93 -15.79 -9.24
N LEU A 39 17.22 -15.23 -8.26
CA LEU A 39 17.75 -15.00 -6.91
C LEU A 39 17.32 -16.10 -5.94
N ALA A 40 16.14 -16.66 -6.12
CA ALA A 40 15.56 -17.65 -5.24
C ALA A 40 16.38 -18.96 -5.24
N ASP A 41 16.78 -19.42 -6.41
CA ASP A 41 17.64 -20.61 -6.58
C ASP A 41 18.91 -20.51 -5.73
N ARG A 42 19.59 -19.37 -5.78
CA ARG A 42 20.81 -19.11 -5.00
C ARG A 42 20.60 -19.03 -3.48
N ARG A 43 19.37 -18.89 -3.05
CA ARG A 43 18.97 -18.75 -1.63
C ARG A 43 18.23 -19.95 -1.10
N GLY A 44 18.02 -20.97 -1.93
CA GLY A 44 17.25 -22.16 -1.56
C GLY A 44 15.77 -21.85 -1.27
N LEU A 45 15.19 -20.80 -1.90
CA LEU A 45 13.81 -20.41 -1.71
C LEU A 45 12.89 -21.14 -2.70
N THR A 46 11.81 -21.70 -2.19
CA THR A 46 10.72 -22.25 -3.00
C THR A 46 9.82 -21.13 -3.51
N LEU A 47 9.68 -21.01 -4.83
CA LEU A 47 8.88 -19.97 -5.47
C LEU A 47 7.45 -20.41 -5.75
N HIS A 48 6.51 -19.56 -5.36
CA HIS A 48 5.08 -19.70 -5.63
C HIS A 48 4.61 -18.58 -6.55
N GLY A 49 4.02 -18.91 -7.69
CA GLY A 49 3.38 -17.98 -8.61
C GLY A 49 1.90 -17.82 -8.26
N LEU A 50 1.45 -16.59 -8.02
CA LEU A 50 0.05 -16.29 -7.73
C LEU A 50 -0.52 -15.43 -8.86
N VAL A 51 -1.36 -16.00 -9.71
CA VAL A 51 -2.05 -15.30 -10.80
C VAL A 51 -3.49 -15.05 -10.38
N VAL A 52 -3.95 -13.80 -10.41
CA VAL A 52 -5.36 -13.49 -10.08
C VAL A 52 -6.16 -13.27 -11.34
N ASP A 53 -7.17 -14.09 -11.54
CA ASP A 53 -8.16 -13.93 -12.59
C ASP A 53 -9.41 -13.22 -12.03
N HIS A 54 -9.65 -12.00 -12.52
CA HIS A 54 -10.77 -11.17 -12.10
C HIS A 54 -12.09 -11.48 -12.83
N ARG A 55 -12.06 -12.32 -13.88
CA ARG A 55 -13.21 -12.68 -14.72
C ARG A 55 -13.98 -11.47 -15.29
N LEU A 56 -13.29 -10.35 -15.49
CA LEU A 56 -13.90 -9.13 -16.04
C LEU A 56 -13.93 -9.09 -17.56
N GLN A 57 -13.13 -9.95 -18.21
CA GLN A 57 -13.02 -10.05 -19.67
C GLN A 57 -13.23 -11.49 -20.10
N ALA A 58 -13.75 -11.68 -21.31
CA ALA A 58 -14.06 -13.02 -21.83
C ALA A 58 -12.82 -13.92 -21.96
N ASP A 59 -11.66 -13.33 -22.24
CA ASP A 59 -10.36 -14.00 -22.41
C ASP A 59 -9.50 -14.03 -21.14
N SER A 60 -10.03 -13.63 -19.98
CA SER A 60 -9.26 -13.51 -18.73
C SER A 60 -8.64 -14.84 -18.29
N ALA A 61 -9.34 -15.96 -18.51
CA ALA A 61 -8.83 -17.30 -18.20
C ALA A 61 -7.62 -17.66 -19.08
N ASP A 62 -7.64 -17.32 -20.37
CA ASP A 62 -6.53 -17.56 -21.29
C ASP A 62 -5.31 -16.70 -20.94
N VAL A 63 -5.55 -15.46 -20.52
CA VAL A 63 -4.50 -14.56 -20.02
C VAL A 63 -3.84 -15.14 -18.76
N ALA A 64 -4.64 -15.61 -17.81
CA ALA A 64 -4.16 -16.24 -16.60
C ALA A 64 -3.37 -17.53 -16.89
N ALA A 65 -3.85 -18.36 -17.81
CA ALA A 65 -3.16 -19.58 -18.24
C ALA A 65 -1.81 -19.27 -18.93
N ARG A 66 -1.75 -18.25 -19.79
CA ARG A 66 -0.48 -17.81 -20.40
C ARG A 66 0.51 -17.30 -19.36
N ALA A 67 0.07 -16.51 -18.40
CA ALA A 67 0.91 -16.04 -17.30
C ALA A 67 1.45 -17.22 -16.47
N ALA A 68 0.61 -18.18 -16.12
CA ALA A 68 0.99 -19.39 -15.39
C ALA A 68 2.02 -20.22 -16.17
N LYS A 69 1.85 -20.39 -17.47
CA LYS A 69 2.80 -21.10 -18.34
C LYS A 69 4.19 -20.42 -18.34
N GLN A 70 4.23 -19.10 -18.42
CA GLN A 70 5.49 -18.34 -18.36
C GLN A 70 6.18 -18.52 -17.00
N LEU A 71 5.43 -18.51 -15.88
CA LEU A 71 5.98 -18.76 -14.55
C LEU A 71 6.60 -20.17 -14.42
N HIS A 72 5.95 -21.20 -14.93
CA HIS A 72 6.55 -22.54 -14.98
C HIS A 72 7.85 -22.56 -15.79
N GLY A 73 7.89 -21.83 -16.93
CA GLY A 73 9.11 -21.67 -17.73
C GLY A 73 10.23 -20.92 -16.99
N LEU A 74 9.90 -20.07 -16.01
CA LEU A 74 10.86 -19.38 -15.15
C LEU A 74 11.30 -20.19 -13.93
N GLY A 75 10.80 -21.43 -13.74
CA GLY A 75 11.21 -22.31 -12.64
C GLY A 75 10.41 -22.13 -11.35
N PHE A 76 9.20 -21.58 -11.39
CA PHE A 76 8.31 -21.56 -10.24
C PHE A 76 7.83 -22.99 -9.93
N ALA A 77 8.03 -23.41 -8.68
CA ALA A 77 7.70 -24.77 -8.24
C ALA A 77 6.18 -25.01 -8.18
N GLU A 78 5.43 -23.98 -7.79
CA GLU A 78 3.98 -24.01 -7.72
C GLU A 78 3.40 -22.74 -8.33
N VAL A 79 2.41 -22.90 -9.19
CA VAL A 79 1.67 -21.77 -9.80
C VAL A 79 0.18 -21.98 -9.59
N ARG A 80 -0.46 -21.00 -8.93
CA ARG A 80 -1.89 -21.03 -8.63
C ARG A 80 -2.60 -19.90 -9.36
N VAL A 81 -3.66 -20.23 -10.08
CA VAL A 81 -4.62 -19.25 -10.62
C VAL A 81 -5.73 -19.08 -9.60
N LEU A 82 -5.91 -17.86 -9.13
CA LEU A 82 -6.88 -17.47 -8.10
C LEU A 82 -8.03 -16.75 -8.78
N GLU A 83 -9.15 -17.44 -8.95
CA GLU A 83 -10.36 -16.85 -9.48
C GLU A 83 -11.04 -15.99 -8.43
N VAL A 84 -11.44 -14.77 -8.78
CA VAL A 84 -12.09 -13.84 -7.86
C VAL A 84 -13.36 -13.25 -8.46
N ASP A 85 -14.38 -13.13 -7.64
CA ASP A 85 -15.60 -12.39 -7.96
C ASP A 85 -15.43 -10.93 -7.56
N VAL A 86 -15.59 -10.03 -8.54
CA VAL A 86 -15.48 -8.59 -8.29
C VAL A 86 -16.84 -8.04 -7.90
N ARG A 87 -17.08 -7.92 -6.58
CA ARG A 87 -18.32 -7.36 -6.02
C ARG A 87 -17.99 -6.43 -4.85
N GLY A 88 -18.71 -5.32 -4.73
CA GLY A 88 -18.61 -4.43 -3.56
C GLY A 88 -18.73 -2.95 -3.88
N PRO A 89 -18.81 -2.10 -2.84
CA PRO A 89 -18.90 -0.65 -2.97
C PRO A 89 -17.57 -0.02 -3.40
N GLY A 90 -17.64 1.20 -3.95
CA GLY A 90 -16.45 1.99 -4.29
C GLY A 90 -16.05 1.97 -5.76
N GLY A 91 -16.88 1.36 -6.61
CA GLY A 91 -16.64 1.23 -8.05
C GLY A 91 -15.82 -0.01 -8.44
N PRO A 92 -15.78 -0.34 -9.74
CA PRO A 92 -15.21 -1.60 -10.23
C PRO A 92 -13.71 -1.77 -9.89
N GLU A 93 -12.93 -0.70 -10.02
CA GLU A 93 -11.47 -0.74 -9.73
C GLU A 93 -11.20 -1.02 -8.24
N ALA A 94 -11.92 -0.35 -7.33
CA ALA A 94 -11.76 -0.55 -5.90
C ALA A 94 -12.20 -1.95 -5.46
N ALA A 95 -13.32 -2.45 -6.01
CA ALA A 95 -13.81 -3.80 -5.76
C ALA A 95 -12.84 -4.87 -6.27
N ALA A 96 -12.34 -4.74 -7.51
CA ALA A 96 -11.34 -5.63 -8.09
C ALA A 96 -10.03 -5.64 -7.27
N ARG A 97 -9.56 -4.46 -6.85
CA ARG A 97 -8.40 -4.34 -5.98
C ARG A 97 -8.61 -5.05 -4.64
N LYS A 98 -9.75 -4.85 -3.99
CA LYS A 98 -10.09 -5.51 -2.71
C LYS A 98 -10.13 -7.03 -2.86
N ALA A 99 -10.82 -7.55 -3.88
CA ALA A 99 -10.91 -8.98 -4.17
C ALA A 99 -9.51 -9.58 -4.43
N ARG A 100 -8.68 -8.92 -5.24
CA ARG A 100 -7.29 -9.33 -5.50
C ARG A 100 -6.47 -9.47 -4.22
N TYR A 101 -6.46 -8.44 -3.37
CA TYR A 101 -5.68 -8.49 -2.14
C TYR A 101 -6.19 -9.53 -1.15
N ALA A 102 -7.49 -9.77 -1.10
CA ALA A 102 -8.09 -10.84 -0.28
C ALA A 102 -7.65 -12.23 -0.76
N ALA A 103 -7.73 -12.50 -2.07
CA ALA A 103 -7.30 -13.76 -2.66
C ALA A 103 -5.80 -14.01 -2.49
N LEU A 104 -4.97 -13.01 -2.75
CA LEU A 104 -3.52 -13.10 -2.54
C LEU A 104 -3.17 -13.37 -1.07
N ARG A 105 -3.86 -12.72 -0.12
CA ARG A 105 -3.65 -12.93 1.33
C ARG A 105 -4.02 -14.35 1.75
N ALA A 106 -5.11 -14.89 1.23
CA ALA A 106 -5.53 -16.27 1.50
C ALA A 106 -4.61 -17.32 0.87
N ALA A 107 -3.85 -16.93 -0.15
CA ALA A 107 -2.92 -17.79 -0.89
C ALA A 107 -1.46 -17.68 -0.43
N VAL A 108 -1.15 -16.91 0.63
CA VAL A 108 0.21 -16.80 1.19
C VAL A 108 0.69 -18.20 1.61
N PRO A 109 1.82 -18.68 1.09
CA PRO A 109 2.22 -20.09 1.25
C PRO A 109 2.66 -20.48 2.66
N ALA A 110 3.11 -19.51 3.47
CA ALA A 110 3.53 -19.72 4.86
C ALA A 110 3.32 -18.43 5.66
N PRO A 111 3.19 -18.48 6.99
CA PRO A 111 2.90 -17.31 7.83
C PRO A 111 3.91 -16.16 7.71
N ASP A 112 5.18 -16.47 7.46
CA ASP A 112 6.29 -15.52 7.29
C ASP A 112 6.65 -15.27 5.82
N ALA A 113 5.96 -15.93 4.88
CA ALA A 113 6.23 -15.75 3.46
C ALA A 113 5.80 -14.37 2.97
N LEU A 114 6.63 -13.79 2.11
CA LEU A 114 6.28 -12.56 1.41
C LEU A 114 5.58 -12.86 0.08
N VAL A 115 4.69 -11.96 -0.30
CA VAL A 115 4.12 -11.87 -1.65
C VAL A 115 4.68 -10.62 -2.34
N LEU A 116 5.53 -10.83 -3.34
CA LEU A 116 6.13 -9.75 -4.11
C LEU A 116 5.15 -9.21 -5.15
N LEU A 117 5.05 -7.89 -5.21
CA LEU A 117 4.16 -7.14 -6.11
C LEU A 117 4.97 -6.28 -7.07
N GLY A 118 4.63 -6.31 -8.36
CA GLY A 118 5.34 -5.62 -9.44
C GLY A 118 5.04 -4.12 -9.56
N HIS A 119 4.83 -3.42 -8.45
CA HIS A 119 4.63 -1.97 -8.49
C HIS A 119 5.96 -1.26 -8.75
N THR A 120 5.94 -0.36 -9.72
CA THR A 120 7.12 0.40 -10.20
C THR A 120 7.17 1.81 -9.60
N ARG A 121 8.24 2.55 -9.93
CA ARG A 121 8.38 3.98 -9.61
C ARG A 121 7.26 4.82 -10.22
N ASP A 122 6.83 4.46 -11.40
CA ASP A 122 5.72 5.12 -12.10
C ASP A 122 4.41 4.94 -11.33
N ASP A 123 4.12 3.74 -10.82
CA ASP A 123 2.95 3.49 -9.97
C ASP A 123 3.02 4.26 -8.64
N GLN A 124 4.24 4.45 -8.12
CA GLN A 124 4.45 5.27 -6.93
C GLN A 124 4.10 6.73 -7.21
N ALA A 125 4.57 7.29 -8.33
CA ALA A 125 4.25 8.65 -8.74
C ALA A 125 2.74 8.85 -8.95
N GLU A 126 2.07 7.92 -9.63
CA GLU A 126 0.60 7.92 -9.80
C GLU A 126 -0.11 7.93 -8.43
N THR A 127 0.38 7.11 -7.48
CA THR A 127 -0.20 7.01 -6.14
C THR A 127 -0.04 8.30 -5.34
N VAL A 128 1.11 8.97 -5.46
CA VAL A 128 1.37 10.27 -4.84
C VAL A 128 0.43 11.34 -5.39
N LEU A 129 0.29 11.44 -6.71
CA LEU A 129 -0.61 12.40 -7.35
C LEU A 129 -2.07 12.18 -6.97
N LEU A 130 -2.53 10.92 -6.91
CA LEU A 130 -3.87 10.59 -6.41
C LEU A 130 -4.04 10.97 -4.94
N GLY A 131 -3.00 10.81 -4.13
CA GLY A 131 -2.99 11.21 -2.73
C GLY A 131 -3.12 12.73 -2.56
N LEU A 132 -2.39 13.50 -3.37
CA LEU A 132 -2.47 14.96 -3.42
C LEU A 132 -3.89 15.45 -3.79
N GLY A 133 -4.47 14.89 -4.85
CA GLY A 133 -5.79 15.26 -5.32
C GLY A 133 -6.92 14.96 -4.31
N ARG A 134 -6.71 14.00 -3.41
CA ARG A 134 -7.69 13.67 -2.35
C ARG A 134 -7.57 14.55 -1.10
N GLY A 135 -6.49 15.30 -0.94
CA GLY A 135 -6.27 16.14 0.23
C GLY A 135 -6.16 15.38 1.56
N SER A 136 -5.90 14.06 1.53
CA SER A 136 -5.98 13.17 2.70
C SER A 136 -4.77 13.25 3.64
N GLY A 137 -3.93 14.29 3.49
CA GLY A 137 -2.77 14.55 4.36
C GLY A 137 -1.52 13.72 4.03
N PRO A 138 -0.45 13.87 4.83
CA PRO A 138 0.89 13.33 4.53
C PRO A 138 0.91 11.82 4.31
N ARG A 139 0.09 11.06 5.02
CA ARG A 139 0.02 9.59 4.86
C ARG A 139 -0.44 9.16 3.47
N SER A 140 -1.33 9.93 2.85
CA SER A 140 -1.83 9.65 1.50
C SER A 140 -0.78 9.93 0.43
N ILE A 141 0.06 10.95 0.68
CA ILE A 141 1.13 11.38 -0.22
C ILE A 141 2.39 10.52 -0.03
N ALA A 142 2.56 9.89 1.13
CA ALA A 142 3.68 8.99 1.42
C ALA A 142 3.72 7.73 0.51
N GLY A 143 2.71 7.54 -0.35
CA GLY A 143 2.67 6.48 -1.35
C GLY A 143 2.65 5.06 -0.77
N MET A 144 3.15 4.10 -1.55
CA MET A 144 3.21 2.68 -1.14
C MET A 144 4.48 2.39 -0.36
N ARG A 145 4.39 1.56 0.68
CA ARG A 145 5.55 1.03 1.40
C ARG A 145 6.25 -0.04 0.57
N ARG A 146 7.57 -0.05 0.63
CA ARG A 146 8.40 -1.10 0.01
C ARG A 146 8.16 -2.44 0.67
N LEU A 147 8.08 -2.45 2.01
CA LEU A 147 7.75 -3.61 2.83
C LEU A 147 6.55 -3.29 3.71
N ASP A 148 5.54 -4.17 3.68
CA ASP A 148 4.29 -4.10 4.44
C ASP A 148 3.71 -5.51 4.52
N PRO A 149 4.28 -6.38 5.38
CA PRO A 149 4.01 -7.82 5.36
C PRO A 149 2.52 -8.17 5.31
N PRO A 150 2.13 -9.14 4.49
CA PRO A 150 3.00 -10.01 3.69
C PRO A 150 3.48 -9.41 2.35
N TRP A 151 3.25 -8.13 2.10
CA TRP A 151 3.51 -7.47 0.81
C TRP A 151 4.92 -6.92 0.71
N GLY A 152 5.66 -7.33 -0.33
CA GLY A 152 6.93 -6.75 -0.74
C GLY A 152 6.81 -6.06 -2.11
N ARG A 153 7.37 -4.85 -2.26
CA ARG A 153 7.35 -4.06 -3.51
C ARG A 153 8.76 -3.64 -3.89
N PRO A 154 9.58 -4.57 -4.38
CA PRO A 154 11.00 -4.29 -4.61
C PRO A 154 11.26 -3.31 -5.76
N LEU A 155 10.29 -3.09 -6.66
CA LEU A 155 10.48 -2.28 -7.87
C LEU A 155 10.02 -0.82 -7.72
N LEU A 156 9.68 -0.35 -6.51
CA LEU A 156 9.18 1.03 -6.30
C LEU A 156 10.17 2.14 -6.71
N ASP A 157 11.46 1.82 -6.88
CA ASP A 157 12.49 2.75 -7.38
C ASP A 157 12.89 2.47 -8.83
N VAL A 158 12.30 1.44 -9.45
CA VAL A 158 12.62 0.99 -10.81
C VAL A 158 11.61 1.59 -11.79
N PRO A 159 12.08 2.28 -12.85
CA PRO A 159 11.19 2.78 -13.90
C PRO A 159 10.50 1.64 -14.66
N ARG A 160 9.25 1.87 -15.08
CA ARG A 160 8.51 0.91 -15.92
C ARG A 160 9.20 0.61 -17.24
N SER A 161 9.94 1.54 -17.81
CA SER A 161 10.75 1.30 -19.02
C SER A 161 11.80 0.19 -18.84
N VAL A 162 12.33 0.03 -17.62
CA VAL A 162 13.31 -1.02 -17.31
C VAL A 162 12.64 -2.39 -17.22
N THR A 163 11.41 -2.48 -16.71
CA THR A 163 10.66 -3.74 -16.66
C THR A 163 10.23 -4.18 -18.05
N ALA A 164 9.78 -3.23 -18.89
CA ALA A 164 9.45 -3.50 -20.28
C ALA A 164 10.68 -3.98 -21.09
N ALA A 165 11.80 -3.28 -20.96
CA ALA A 165 13.06 -3.68 -21.63
C ALA A 165 13.53 -5.09 -21.20
N ALA A 166 13.39 -5.41 -19.91
CA ALA A 166 13.76 -6.72 -19.40
C ALA A 166 12.86 -7.84 -19.95
N CYS A 167 11.59 -7.61 -20.16
CA CYS A 167 10.71 -8.59 -20.81
C CYS A 167 11.18 -8.87 -22.25
N VAL A 168 11.54 -7.84 -22.99
CA VAL A 168 12.08 -8.00 -24.37
C VAL A 168 13.38 -8.81 -24.35
N GLU A 169 14.33 -8.44 -23.48
CA GLU A 169 15.64 -9.10 -23.34
C GLU A 169 15.49 -10.60 -22.97
N LEU A 170 14.50 -10.92 -22.14
CA LEU A 170 14.26 -12.29 -21.66
C LEU A 170 13.30 -13.09 -22.53
N GLY A 171 12.80 -12.54 -23.64
CA GLY A 171 11.83 -13.20 -24.51
C GLY A 171 10.49 -13.50 -23.83
N LEU A 172 10.12 -12.72 -22.83
CA LEU A 172 8.82 -12.83 -22.17
C LEU A 172 7.75 -12.13 -23.00
N ASP A 173 6.54 -12.69 -23.00
CA ASP A 173 5.38 -12.17 -23.73
C ASP A 173 4.36 -11.54 -22.77
N PRO A 174 4.51 -10.24 -22.43
CA PRO A 174 3.61 -9.58 -21.51
C PRO A 174 2.29 -9.24 -22.18
N TRP A 175 1.19 -9.61 -21.52
CA TRP A 175 -0.14 -9.22 -21.92
C TRP A 175 -0.36 -7.72 -21.75
N GLN A 176 -0.93 -7.11 -22.78
CA GLN A 176 -1.34 -5.71 -22.76
C GLN A 176 -2.83 -5.61 -22.45
N ASP A 177 -3.15 -5.36 -21.18
CA ASP A 177 -4.53 -5.19 -20.74
C ASP A 177 -5.18 -3.96 -21.42
N PRO A 178 -6.26 -4.11 -22.17
CA PRO A 178 -7.00 -3.00 -22.79
C PRO A 178 -7.44 -1.93 -21.78
N HIS A 179 -7.78 -2.31 -20.54
CA HIS A 179 -8.14 -1.37 -19.49
C HIS A 179 -6.99 -0.39 -19.11
N ASN A 180 -5.73 -0.74 -19.39
CA ASN A 180 -4.60 0.17 -19.22
C ASN A 180 -4.57 1.32 -20.25
N ALA A 181 -5.49 1.28 -21.24
CA ALA A 181 -5.67 2.31 -22.24
C ALA A 181 -6.93 3.16 -22.02
N ASP A 182 -7.85 2.73 -21.16
CA ASP A 182 -9.16 3.34 -20.98
C ASP A 182 -9.07 4.64 -20.13
N PRO A 183 -9.37 5.82 -20.71
CA PRO A 183 -9.30 7.11 -20.00
C PRO A 183 -10.37 7.28 -18.92
N ALA A 184 -11.35 6.39 -18.81
CA ALA A 184 -12.30 6.38 -17.70
C ALA A 184 -11.58 6.18 -16.35
N TYR A 185 -10.41 5.55 -16.35
CA TYR A 185 -9.63 5.33 -15.13
C TYR A 185 -8.66 6.48 -14.85
N ALA A 186 -8.78 7.07 -13.67
CA ALA A 186 -7.93 8.21 -13.25
C ALA A 186 -6.41 7.88 -13.31
N ARG A 187 -6.01 6.64 -13.00
CA ARG A 187 -4.61 6.20 -13.11
C ARG A 187 -4.10 6.20 -14.55
N VAL A 188 -4.96 5.81 -15.50
CA VAL A 188 -4.60 5.83 -16.94
C VAL A 188 -4.38 7.26 -17.40
N ARG A 189 -5.26 8.19 -17.00
CA ARG A 189 -5.11 9.61 -17.33
C ARG A 189 -3.86 10.23 -16.69
N LEU A 190 -3.59 9.91 -15.43
CA LEU A 190 -2.35 10.36 -14.78
C LEU A 190 -1.11 9.90 -15.54
N ARG A 191 -1.09 8.66 -15.97
CA ARG A 191 0.03 8.05 -16.72
C ARG A 191 0.21 8.63 -18.11
N ARG A 192 -0.88 8.84 -18.85
CA ARG A 192 -0.85 9.20 -20.27
C ARG A 192 -0.91 10.69 -20.54
N GLU A 193 -1.52 11.46 -19.63
CA GLU A 193 -1.77 12.89 -19.83
C GLU A 193 -0.93 13.72 -18.83
N VAL A 194 -1.10 13.47 -17.53
CA VAL A 194 -0.59 14.35 -16.48
C VAL A 194 0.91 14.19 -16.25
N LEU A 195 1.41 12.97 -16.06
CA LEU A 195 2.84 12.75 -15.85
C LEU A 195 3.69 13.20 -17.05
N PRO A 196 3.35 12.90 -18.30
CA PRO A 196 4.09 13.44 -19.45
C PRO A 196 4.07 14.97 -19.53
N LEU A 197 2.93 15.59 -19.21
CA LEU A 197 2.83 17.04 -19.14
C LEU A 197 3.77 17.63 -18.09
N LEU A 198 3.75 17.06 -16.87
CA LEU A 198 4.63 17.47 -15.79
C LEU A 198 6.11 17.24 -16.12
N GLU A 199 6.46 16.11 -16.75
CA GLU A 199 7.84 15.85 -17.23
C GLU A 199 8.31 16.92 -18.23
N GLY A 200 7.42 17.35 -19.15
CA GLY A 200 7.73 18.41 -20.10
C GLY A 200 7.88 19.79 -19.44
N VAL A 201 6.95 20.17 -18.57
CA VAL A 201 6.94 21.50 -17.90
C VAL A 201 8.08 21.62 -16.88
N LEU A 202 8.39 20.57 -16.13
CA LEU A 202 9.39 20.56 -15.06
C LEU A 202 10.76 20.00 -15.53
N GLN A 203 10.98 19.90 -16.83
CA GLN A 203 12.25 19.50 -17.45
C GLN A 203 12.74 18.08 -17.06
N GLY A 204 11.83 17.19 -16.74
CA GLY A 204 12.10 15.78 -16.48
C GLY A 204 12.36 15.39 -15.03
N GLY A 205 12.34 14.09 -14.79
CA GLY A 205 12.63 13.51 -13.47
C GLY A 205 11.49 13.58 -12.45
N VAL A 206 10.28 13.94 -12.88
CA VAL A 206 9.11 14.15 -12.01
C VAL A 206 8.71 12.88 -11.26
N ALA A 207 8.62 11.74 -11.97
CA ALA A 207 8.28 10.47 -11.33
C ALA A 207 9.29 10.08 -10.24
N ALA A 208 10.58 10.32 -10.48
CA ALA A 208 11.63 10.08 -9.49
C ALA A 208 11.56 11.06 -8.31
N ALA A 209 11.25 12.34 -8.57
CA ALA A 209 11.10 13.36 -7.52
C ALA A 209 9.89 13.03 -6.61
N LEU A 210 8.74 12.68 -7.19
CA LEU A 210 7.55 12.26 -6.44
C LEU A 210 7.83 11.04 -5.57
N ALA A 211 8.52 10.03 -6.10
CA ALA A 211 8.89 8.84 -5.34
C ALA A 211 9.82 9.16 -4.16
N ARG A 212 10.84 10.03 -4.36
CA ARG A 212 11.72 10.48 -3.27
C ARG A 212 10.97 11.26 -2.20
N THR A 213 10.13 12.22 -2.60
CA THR A 213 9.30 12.99 -1.65
C THR A 213 8.39 12.07 -0.84
N ALA A 214 7.79 11.07 -1.48
CA ALA A 214 6.96 10.08 -0.79
C ALA A 214 7.76 9.26 0.25
N ALA A 215 9.01 8.89 -0.07
CA ALA A 215 9.89 8.18 0.86
C ALA A 215 10.23 9.05 2.08
N GLN A 216 10.63 10.31 1.88
CA GLN A 216 10.92 11.27 2.96
C GLN A 216 9.70 11.50 3.86
N LEU A 217 8.53 11.76 3.28
CA LEU A 217 7.29 11.93 4.05
C LEU A 217 6.92 10.67 4.85
N ARG A 218 7.30 9.50 4.37
CA ARG A 218 7.09 8.25 5.10
C ARG A 218 8.02 8.13 6.29
N GLU A 219 9.31 8.43 6.12
CA GLU A 219 10.31 8.45 7.20
C GLU A 219 9.87 9.40 8.31
N ASP A 220 9.45 10.63 7.96
CA ASP A 220 8.92 11.61 8.90
C ASP A 220 7.65 11.09 9.61
N ALA A 221 6.74 10.48 8.86
CA ALA A 221 5.50 9.93 9.42
C ALA A 221 5.78 8.77 10.39
N GLU A 222 6.72 7.89 10.07
CA GLU A 222 7.13 6.77 10.93
C GLU A 222 7.82 7.25 12.21
N ALA A 223 8.69 8.25 12.13
CA ALA A 223 9.30 8.88 13.31
C ALA A 223 8.23 9.47 14.23
N LEU A 224 7.28 10.23 13.70
CA LEU A 224 6.17 10.77 14.47
C LEU A 224 5.23 9.69 15.02
N ASP A 225 5.09 8.58 14.31
CA ASP A 225 4.29 7.44 14.74
C ASP A 225 4.94 6.73 15.94
N VAL A 226 6.27 6.57 15.96
CA VAL A 226 7.02 6.05 17.14
C VAL A 226 6.88 6.97 18.34
N LEU A 227 6.96 8.30 18.14
CA LEU A 227 6.71 9.25 19.22
C LEU A 227 5.28 9.13 19.77
N ALA A 228 4.29 9.04 18.89
CA ALA A 228 2.90 8.89 19.29
C ALA A 228 2.65 7.59 20.07
N ASP A 229 3.32 6.48 19.73
CA ASP A 229 3.19 5.23 20.48
C ASP A 229 3.73 5.37 21.91
N ARG A 230 4.86 6.04 22.09
CA ARG A 230 5.43 6.31 23.43
C ARG A 230 4.48 7.17 24.26
N VAL A 231 3.92 8.22 23.65
CA VAL A 231 2.95 9.10 24.33
C VAL A 231 1.66 8.34 24.66
N LEU A 232 1.13 7.53 23.74
CA LEU A 232 -0.05 6.70 23.98
C LEU A 232 0.17 5.75 25.17
N ALA A 233 1.34 5.11 25.24
CA ALA A 233 1.67 4.20 26.35
C ALA A 233 1.68 4.91 27.71
N ARG A 234 2.15 6.16 27.80
CA ARG A 234 2.14 6.97 29.03
C ARG A 234 0.74 7.49 29.37
N ALA A 235 0.02 7.98 28.36
CA ALA A 235 -1.26 8.65 28.55
C ALA A 235 -2.42 7.68 28.80
N ARG A 236 -2.26 6.40 28.48
CA ARG A 236 -3.35 5.41 28.58
C ARG A 236 -3.62 5.02 30.02
N SER A 237 -4.87 5.20 30.45
CA SER A 237 -5.38 4.78 31.76
C SER A 237 -6.65 3.93 31.56
N GLY A 238 -6.47 2.62 31.45
CA GLY A 238 -7.55 1.70 31.04
C GLY A 238 -8.07 2.00 29.64
N ALA A 239 -9.35 2.32 29.52
CA ALA A 239 -9.98 2.75 28.26
C ALA A 239 -9.85 4.27 27.99
N ALA A 240 -9.44 5.06 29.00
CA ALA A 240 -9.31 6.52 28.92
C ALA A 240 -7.90 6.98 28.53
N LEU A 241 -7.77 8.28 28.19
CA LEU A 241 -6.49 8.96 28.05
C LEU A 241 -6.37 10.09 29.06
N GLU A 242 -5.23 10.21 29.71
CA GLU A 242 -4.89 11.32 30.62
C GLU A 242 -4.50 12.56 29.78
N VAL A 243 -5.26 13.64 29.92
CA VAL A 243 -5.04 14.87 29.16
C VAL A 243 -3.72 15.56 29.49
N PRO A 244 -3.23 15.59 30.75
CA PRO A 244 -1.95 16.21 31.07
C PRO A 244 -0.78 15.64 30.26
N GLU A 245 -0.75 14.33 30.01
CA GLU A 245 0.28 13.66 29.22
C GLU A 245 0.24 14.04 27.74
N LEU A 246 -0.91 14.52 27.26
CA LEU A 246 -1.11 14.91 25.85
C LEU A 246 -0.92 16.42 25.65
N SER A 247 -1.25 17.24 26.64
CA SER A 247 -1.30 18.70 26.49
C SER A 247 0.07 19.31 26.20
N ALA A 248 1.16 18.68 26.67
CA ALA A 248 2.54 19.13 26.40
C ALA A 248 3.04 18.74 25.00
N GLU A 249 2.35 17.86 24.30
CA GLU A 249 2.80 17.32 23.02
C GLU A 249 2.34 18.21 21.83
N PRO A 250 3.13 18.27 20.74
CA PRO A 250 2.72 18.96 19.52
C PRO A 250 1.43 18.38 18.93
N PRO A 251 0.57 19.20 18.27
CA PRO A 251 -0.68 18.75 17.68
C PRO A 251 -0.53 17.56 16.71
N ALA A 252 0.60 17.48 15.99
CA ALA A 252 0.88 16.39 15.08
C ALA A 252 1.03 15.05 15.81
N VAL A 253 1.59 15.03 17.02
CA VAL A 253 1.74 13.84 17.86
C VAL A 253 0.41 13.53 18.53
N ARG A 254 -0.26 14.52 19.15
CA ARG A 254 -1.57 14.34 19.81
C ARG A 254 -2.59 13.70 18.87
N ARG A 255 -2.75 14.22 17.63
CA ARG A 255 -3.70 13.67 16.64
C ARG A 255 -3.36 12.24 16.22
N ARG A 256 -2.07 11.85 16.22
CA ARG A 256 -1.69 10.46 15.99
C ARG A 256 -2.05 9.55 17.16
N VAL A 257 -1.86 10.01 18.39
CA VAL A 257 -2.29 9.30 19.60
C VAL A 257 -3.81 9.12 19.59
N LEU A 258 -4.56 10.20 19.37
CA LEU A 258 -6.01 10.17 19.29
C LEU A 258 -6.49 9.20 18.21
N ARG A 259 -5.90 9.24 17.02
CA ARG A 259 -6.27 8.31 15.95
C ARG A 259 -6.09 6.84 16.36
N ARG A 260 -4.97 6.48 16.97
CA ARG A 260 -4.71 5.10 17.41
C ARG A 260 -5.67 4.67 18.51
N TRP A 261 -5.86 5.54 19.48
CA TRP A 261 -6.75 5.29 20.60
C TRP A 261 -8.21 5.11 20.15
N LEU A 262 -8.72 5.99 19.30
CA LEU A 262 -10.09 5.94 18.77
C LEU A 262 -10.32 4.71 17.87
N LEU A 263 -9.34 4.37 17.00
CA LEU A 263 -9.42 3.14 16.22
C LEU A 263 -9.43 1.90 17.11
N GLY A 264 -8.63 1.90 18.19
CA GLY A 264 -8.61 0.83 19.20
C GLY A 264 -9.92 0.75 20.02
N ALA A 265 -10.68 1.85 20.12
CA ALA A 265 -12.01 1.89 20.72
C ALA A 265 -13.14 1.51 19.73
N GLY A 266 -12.81 1.11 18.49
CA GLY A 266 -13.77 0.67 17.48
C GLY A 266 -14.34 1.77 16.60
N VAL A 267 -13.85 3.02 16.69
CA VAL A 267 -14.29 4.10 15.80
C VAL A 267 -13.74 3.85 14.38
N ALA A 268 -14.62 3.60 13.42
CA ALA A 268 -14.27 3.46 12.01
C ALA A 268 -14.33 4.83 11.30
N GLU A 269 -13.75 4.90 10.09
CA GLU A 269 -13.88 6.04 9.15
C GLU A 269 -13.50 7.41 9.72
N LEU A 270 -12.48 7.47 10.59
CA LEU A 270 -11.95 8.72 11.14
C LEU A 270 -11.39 9.64 10.05
N THR A 271 -11.95 10.85 9.96
CA THR A 271 -11.48 11.95 9.11
C THR A 271 -10.52 12.87 9.86
N ASP A 272 -9.79 13.75 9.13
CA ASP A 272 -8.97 14.79 9.76
C ASP A 272 -9.85 15.78 10.58
N ALA A 273 -11.07 16.06 10.13
CA ALA A 273 -12.01 16.90 10.88
C ALA A 273 -12.36 16.29 12.25
N HIS A 274 -12.64 14.99 12.31
CA HIS A 274 -12.91 14.30 13.56
C HIS A 274 -11.69 14.36 14.51
N LEU A 275 -10.48 14.15 13.97
CA LEU A 275 -9.26 14.20 14.77
C LEU A 275 -8.94 15.60 15.28
N ARG A 276 -9.20 16.65 14.49
CA ARG A 276 -9.05 18.04 14.93
C ARG A 276 -10.06 18.43 15.99
N ALA A 277 -11.31 18.01 15.83
CA ALA A 277 -12.35 18.25 16.83
C ALA A 277 -12.02 17.56 18.17
N ALA A 278 -11.55 16.32 18.13
CA ALA A 278 -11.10 15.62 19.33
C ALA A 278 -9.84 16.26 19.95
N ASP A 279 -8.89 16.74 19.12
CA ASP A 279 -7.68 17.45 19.57
C ASP A 279 -8.01 18.78 20.27
N ALA A 280 -9.07 19.49 19.83
CA ALA A 280 -9.54 20.70 20.47
C ALA A 280 -10.02 20.48 21.92
N LEU A 281 -10.46 19.27 22.27
CA LEU A 281 -10.74 18.91 23.68
C LEU A 281 -9.48 18.92 24.57
N ILE A 282 -8.29 18.89 23.96
CA ILE A 282 -7.01 18.95 24.66
C ILE A 282 -6.43 20.36 24.59
N GLY A 283 -6.19 20.84 23.36
CA GLY A 283 -5.46 22.07 23.10
C GLY A 283 -6.27 23.35 23.21
N GLU A 284 -7.60 23.28 23.08
CA GLU A 284 -8.51 24.43 23.03
C GLU A 284 -9.69 24.23 23.99
N TRP A 285 -9.43 23.61 25.15
CA TRP A 285 -10.47 23.29 26.11
C TRP A 285 -11.10 24.54 26.73
N ARG A 286 -12.44 24.66 26.62
CA ARG A 286 -13.24 25.77 27.17
C ARG A 286 -14.45 25.24 27.98
N GLY A 287 -14.48 23.94 28.31
CA GLY A 287 -15.66 23.33 28.90
C GLY A 287 -16.70 22.88 27.87
N GLN A 288 -16.32 22.78 26.59
CA GLN A 288 -17.23 22.34 25.50
C GLN A 288 -17.67 20.87 25.69
N GLY A 289 -18.84 20.55 25.13
CA GLY A 289 -19.37 19.20 25.09
C GLY A 289 -18.49 18.22 24.31
N GLY A 290 -18.89 16.97 24.31
CA GLY A 290 -18.19 15.93 23.58
C GLY A 290 -18.29 16.07 22.07
N VAL A 291 -17.47 15.33 21.35
CA VAL A 291 -17.38 15.31 19.89
C VAL A 291 -17.96 14.01 19.38
N TRP A 292 -18.99 14.08 18.58
CA TRP A 292 -19.60 12.94 17.92
C TRP A 292 -18.70 12.39 16.81
N LEU A 293 -18.55 11.07 16.78
CA LEU A 293 -17.71 10.31 15.86
C LEU A 293 -18.55 9.31 15.06
N PRO A 294 -18.03 8.80 13.94
CA PRO A 294 -18.68 7.74 13.18
C PRO A 294 -19.02 6.52 14.06
N GLY A 295 -20.14 5.87 13.76
CA GLY A 295 -20.61 4.71 14.52
C GLY A 295 -21.42 5.05 15.78
N GLY A 296 -21.85 6.33 15.95
CA GLY A 296 -22.63 6.76 17.10
C GLY A 296 -21.82 6.90 18.40
N LEU A 297 -20.50 6.93 18.29
CA LEU A 297 -19.59 7.10 19.42
C LEU A 297 -19.35 8.58 19.71
N GLU A 298 -19.11 8.92 20.97
CA GLU A 298 -18.77 10.26 21.41
C GLU A 298 -17.46 10.24 22.19
N VAL A 299 -16.55 11.16 21.85
CA VAL A 299 -15.37 11.43 22.69
C VAL A 299 -15.62 12.66 23.53
N SER A 300 -15.46 12.55 24.84
CA SER A 300 -15.67 13.63 25.78
C SER A 300 -14.49 13.81 26.73
N ARG A 301 -14.37 15.01 27.31
CA ARG A 301 -13.36 15.34 28.34
C ARG A 301 -14.06 15.61 29.68
N ALA A 302 -13.68 14.85 30.69
CA ALA A 302 -14.11 15.06 32.08
C ALA A 302 -12.95 14.80 33.03
N ARG A 303 -12.79 15.66 34.06
CA ARG A 303 -11.80 15.52 35.13
C ARG A 303 -10.38 15.23 34.65
N GLY A 304 -9.94 15.91 33.57
CA GLY A 304 -8.60 15.74 33.00
C GLY A 304 -8.39 14.48 32.17
N ARG A 305 -9.46 13.76 31.82
CA ARG A 305 -9.43 12.53 31.01
C ARG A 305 -10.28 12.64 29.76
N LEU A 306 -9.86 11.97 28.69
CA LEU A 306 -10.70 11.70 27.54
C LEU A 306 -11.28 10.28 27.65
N THR A 307 -12.58 10.16 27.37
CA THR A 307 -13.29 8.87 27.32
C THR A 307 -14.10 8.77 26.05
N VAL A 308 -14.30 7.54 25.56
CA VAL A 308 -15.21 7.22 24.45
C VAL A 308 -16.41 6.50 25.02
N SER A 309 -17.60 6.95 24.67
CA SER A 309 -18.89 6.33 25.00
C SER A 309 -19.75 6.23 23.76
N GLY A 310 -20.69 5.32 23.75
CA GLY A 310 -21.69 5.13 22.71
C GLY A 310 -22.98 4.65 23.31
#